data_75567ef69b268c7c43fc94e589e10d53
#
_entry.id   75567ef69b268c7c43fc94e589e10d53
#
_cell.length_a   1.000
_cell.length_b   1.000
_cell.length_c   1.000
_cell.angle_alpha   90.00
_cell.angle_beta   90.00
_cell.angle_gamma   90.00
#
_symmetry.space_group_name_H-M   'P 1'
#
loop_
_entity.id
_entity.type
_entity.pdbx_description
1 polymer ?
#
loop_
_entity_poly.entity_id
_entity_poly.type
_entity_poly.pdbx_seq_one_letter_code
_entity_poly.pdbx_strand_id
1 'polypeptide(L)'
;MNLFGRKKTPKLSKEEQERAKRLRRTMTASTQNSLNYQWLMPDGLMKITNDQFSKTYRLGDTSYITATDDERIDIIETSADIFNSLDIDNDMQLLILNRRVESNSLSSIRYDLVGDGYDDYRKEYNAMINDRFSQEQNTFKVEKYLTITTQTDQDHQARRILDDTASVIESQYSGLGISFKELEGL
;
A
#
# COMPACT_ATOMS: atom_id res chain seq x y z
N MET A 1 1.91 33.79 -29.37
CA MET A 1 3.29 33.78 -28.89
C MET A 1 3.48 32.50 -28.12
N ASN A 2 3.94 31.41 -28.79
CA ASN A 2 4.00 30.05 -28.21
C ASN A 2 5.36 29.88 -27.52
N LEU A 3 5.38 29.85 -26.17
CA LEU A 3 6.60 29.86 -25.36
C LEU A 3 6.96 28.51 -24.72
N PHE A 4 6.35 27.38 -25.14
CA PHE A 4 6.77 26.06 -24.69
C PHE A 4 7.09 25.16 -25.89
N GLY A 5 8.29 25.33 -26.43
CA GLY A 5 8.88 24.38 -27.36
C GLY A 5 9.24 23.08 -26.60
N ARG A 6 8.41 22.03 -26.70
CA ARG A 6 8.80 20.67 -26.34
C ARG A 6 10.10 20.35 -27.09
N LYS A 7 11.21 20.19 -26.37
CA LYS A 7 12.45 19.63 -26.92
C LYS A 7 12.14 18.22 -27.39
N LYS A 8 12.04 18.02 -28.70
CA LYS A 8 11.93 16.67 -29.28
C LYS A 8 13.20 15.91 -28.89
N THR A 9 13.06 14.84 -28.11
CA THR A 9 14.15 13.88 -27.90
C THR A 9 14.67 13.43 -29.26
N PRO A 10 15.98 13.44 -29.50
CA PRO A 10 16.55 13.02 -30.77
C PRO A 10 16.15 11.58 -31.05
N LYS A 11 15.55 11.32 -32.20
CA LYS A 11 15.23 9.96 -32.62
C LYS A 11 16.54 9.24 -32.85
N LEU A 12 16.80 8.19 -32.09
CA LEU A 12 17.95 7.29 -32.29
C LEU A 12 18.01 6.81 -33.74
N SER A 13 19.20 6.76 -34.32
CA SER A 13 19.42 6.20 -35.65
C SER A 13 19.00 4.73 -35.71
N LYS A 14 18.71 4.21 -36.88
CA LYS A 14 18.34 2.79 -37.06
C LYS A 14 19.40 1.84 -36.48
N GLU A 15 20.67 2.19 -36.62
CA GLU A 15 21.80 1.41 -36.07
C GLU A 15 21.85 1.44 -34.55
N GLU A 16 21.57 2.59 -33.93
CA GLU A 16 21.50 2.72 -32.48
C GLU A 16 20.29 1.94 -31.90
N GLN A 17 19.15 1.92 -32.60
CA GLN A 17 17.99 1.12 -32.24
C GLN A 17 18.28 -0.38 -32.34
N GLU A 18 18.96 -0.82 -33.38
CA GLU A 18 19.37 -2.22 -33.55
C GLU A 18 20.40 -2.65 -32.48
N ARG A 19 21.36 -1.76 -32.18
CA ARG A 19 22.35 -1.97 -31.12
C ARG A 19 21.70 -2.06 -29.74
N ALA A 20 20.73 -1.21 -29.45
CA ALA A 20 19.94 -1.24 -28.22
C ALA A 20 19.09 -2.52 -28.11
N LYS A 21 18.51 -3.00 -29.22
CA LYS A 21 17.79 -4.28 -29.28
C LYS A 21 18.72 -5.49 -29.04
N ARG A 22 19.93 -5.47 -29.61
CA ARG A 22 20.93 -6.53 -29.37
C ARG A 22 21.40 -6.53 -27.92
N LEU A 23 21.69 -5.36 -27.35
CA LEU A 23 22.07 -5.24 -25.93
C LEU A 23 20.96 -5.74 -24.99
N ARG A 24 19.70 -5.45 -25.26
CA ARG A 24 18.56 -5.98 -24.49
C ARG A 24 18.43 -7.51 -24.59
N ARG A 25 18.81 -8.12 -25.72
CA ARG A 25 18.80 -9.58 -25.90
C ARG A 25 19.97 -10.30 -25.21
N THR A 26 21.07 -9.61 -24.97
CA THR A 26 22.27 -10.17 -24.32
C THR A 26 22.33 -9.88 -22.82
N MET A 27 21.48 -8.98 -22.31
CA MET A 27 21.36 -8.80 -20.86
C MET A 27 20.66 -10.03 -20.27
N THR A 28 21.42 -10.81 -19.53
CA THR A 28 20.85 -11.86 -18.68
C THR A 28 19.78 -11.23 -17.80
N ALA A 29 18.60 -11.87 -17.74
CA ALA A 29 17.52 -11.43 -16.85
C ALA A 29 18.02 -11.48 -15.40
N SER A 30 18.48 -10.35 -14.87
CA SER A 30 18.78 -10.24 -13.45
C SER A 30 17.47 -10.02 -12.71
N THR A 31 17.39 -10.50 -11.49
CA THR A 31 16.22 -10.26 -10.61
C THR A 31 15.86 -8.78 -10.56
N GLN A 32 16.85 -7.90 -10.58
CA GLN A 32 16.65 -6.45 -10.56
C GLN A 32 15.97 -5.90 -11.83
N ASN A 33 16.20 -6.52 -12.98
CA ASN A 33 15.56 -6.13 -14.24
C ASN A 33 14.14 -6.70 -14.39
N SER A 34 13.72 -7.61 -13.51
CA SER A 34 12.37 -8.16 -13.46
C SER A 34 11.46 -7.42 -12.47
N LEU A 35 12.03 -6.56 -11.61
CA LEU A 35 11.27 -5.73 -10.69
C LEU A 35 10.77 -4.46 -11.41
N ASN A 36 9.54 -4.08 -11.11
CA ASN A 36 8.91 -2.89 -11.70
C ASN A 36 9.24 -1.59 -10.95
N TYR A 37 10.33 -1.56 -10.18
CA TYR A 37 10.81 -0.37 -9.48
C TYR A 37 12.35 -0.32 -9.49
N GLN A 38 12.91 0.88 -9.36
CA GLN A 38 14.36 1.09 -9.38
C GLN A 38 14.98 0.97 -8.00
N TRP A 39 14.38 1.61 -7.00
CA TRP A 39 14.82 1.56 -5.59
C TRP A 39 13.70 1.93 -4.62
N LEU A 40 13.87 1.51 -3.37
CA LEU A 40 13.03 1.84 -2.23
C LEU A 40 13.90 2.42 -1.13
N MET A 41 13.52 3.57 -0.60
CA MET A 41 14.21 4.21 0.52
C MET A 41 13.64 3.78 1.88
N PRO A 42 14.42 3.95 2.97
CA PRO A 42 13.95 3.61 4.32
C PRO A 42 12.70 4.37 4.77
N ASP A 43 12.48 5.58 4.25
CA ASP A 43 11.29 6.40 4.49
C ASP A 43 10.09 6.03 3.60
N GLY A 44 10.12 4.87 2.97
CA GLY A 44 9.01 4.36 2.15
C GLY A 44 8.90 4.98 0.75
N LEU A 45 9.75 5.97 0.42
CA LEU A 45 9.76 6.54 -0.94
C LEU A 45 10.28 5.51 -1.93
N MET A 46 9.47 5.17 -2.92
CA MET A 46 9.81 4.22 -3.99
C MET A 46 9.91 4.95 -5.34
N LYS A 47 11.03 4.74 -6.04
CA LYS A 47 11.20 5.18 -7.41
C LYS A 47 10.80 4.06 -8.37
N ILE A 48 9.76 4.31 -9.16
CA ILE A 48 9.23 3.34 -10.13
C ILE A 48 9.96 3.48 -11.45
N THR A 49 9.92 4.68 -12.03
CA THR A 49 10.61 5.04 -13.28
C THR A 49 11.54 6.22 -13.02
N ASN A 50 12.11 6.80 -14.08
CA ASN A 50 12.99 7.96 -13.94
C ASN A 50 12.27 9.22 -13.42
N ASP A 51 10.96 9.29 -13.64
CA ASP A 51 10.08 10.43 -13.38
C ASP A 51 8.85 10.06 -12.54
N GLN A 52 8.75 8.83 -12.03
CA GLN A 52 7.63 8.40 -11.20
C GLN A 52 8.10 7.92 -9.83
N PHE A 53 7.46 8.47 -8.79
CA PHE A 53 7.70 8.14 -7.40
C PHE A 53 6.39 7.81 -6.70
N SER A 54 6.43 6.92 -5.71
CA SER A 54 5.27 6.56 -4.92
C SER A 54 5.59 6.38 -3.44
N LYS A 55 4.57 6.55 -2.61
CA LYS A 55 4.54 6.14 -1.20
C LYS A 55 3.27 5.34 -0.94
N THR A 56 3.36 4.38 -0.06
CA THR A 56 2.24 3.50 0.29
C THR A 56 1.89 3.66 1.76
N TYR A 57 0.60 3.73 2.03
CA TYR A 57 0.02 3.92 3.36
C TYR A 57 -0.91 2.76 3.66
N ARG A 58 -0.93 2.30 4.90
CA ARG A 58 -1.88 1.32 5.38
C ARG A 58 -3.09 2.03 5.95
N LEU A 59 -4.28 1.64 5.47
CA LEU A 59 -5.55 2.14 5.96
C LEU A 59 -6.12 1.22 7.03
N GLY A 60 -6.72 1.82 8.06
CA GLY A 60 -7.56 1.13 9.01
C GLY A 60 -8.94 0.80 8.46
N ASP A 61 -9.77 0.25 9.33
CA ASP A 61 -11.17 -0.04 9.04
C ASP A 61 -12.10 0.98 9.70
N THR A 62 -13.24 1.20 9.05
CA THR A 62 -14.42 1.86 9.64
C THR A 62 -15.63 0.96 9.47
N SER A 63 -16.54 1.00 10.44
CA SER A 63 -17.74 0.16 10.40
C SER A 63 -18.87 0.88 9.69
N TYR A 64 -19.00 0.65 8.39
CA TYR A 64 -20.12 1.17 7.60
C TYR A 64 -21.46 0.51 7.99
N ILE A 65 -21.45 -0.75 8.43
CA ILE A 65 -22.68 -1.52 8.73
C ILE A 65 -23.37 -1.00 9.96
N THR A 66 -22.61 -0.59 10.99
CA THR A 66 -23.14 -0.09 12.27
C THR A 66 -23.27 1.44 12.30
N ALA A 67 -22.86 2.12 11.24
CA ALA A 67 -22.95 3.56 11.11
C ALA A 67 -24.41 4.01 10.92
N THR A 68 -24.74 5.17 11.47
CA THR A 68 -26.00 5.87 11.20
C THR A 68 -26.06 6.36 9.75
N ASP A 69 -27.24 6.76 9.30
CA ASP A 69 -27.38 7.23 7.91
C ASP A 69 -26.55 8.51 7.65
N ASP A 70 -26.45 9.41 8.63
CA ASP A 70 -25.63 10.62 8.55
C ASP A 70 -24.13 10.26 8.47
N GLU A 71 -23.64 9.35 9.32
CA GLU A 71 -22.25 8.88 9.28
C GLU A 71 -21.91 8.17 7.96
N ARG A 72 -22.86 7.47 7.35
CA ARG A 72 -22.67 6.84 6.03
C ARG A 72 -22.52 7.88 4.93
N ILE A 73 -23.31 8.96 5.00
CA ILE A 73 -23.20 10.10 4.08
C ILE A 73 -21.82 10.74 4.24
N ASP A 74 -21.40 11.03 5.48
CA ASP A 74 -20.09 11.61 5.76
C ASP A 74 -18.93 10.77 5.22
N ILE A 75 -19.00 9.43 5.34
CA ILE A 75 -18.01 8.52 4.79
C ILE A 75 -17.93 8.63 3.25
N ILE A 76 -19.07 8.74 2.57
CA ILE A 76 -19.14 8.84 1.11
C ILE A 76 -18.62 10.21 0.66
N GLU A 77 -19.07 11.29 1.29
CA GLU A 77 -18.65 12.65 0.96
C GLU A 77 -17.14 12.85 1.20
N THR A 78 -16.63 12.42 2.35
CA THR A 78 -15.20 12.47 2.64
C THR A 78 -14.39 11.65 1.63
N SER A 79 -14.89 10.47 1.23
CA SER A 79 -14.24 9.66 0.21
C SER A 79 -14.19 10.37 -1.14
N ALA A 80 -15.27 11.06 -1.53
CA ALA A 80 -15.31 11.86 -2.75
C ALA A 80 -14.34 13.05 -2.67
N ASP A 81 -14.24 13.71 -1.54
CA ASP A 81 -13.32 14.83 -1.32
C ASP A 81 -11.85 14.39 -1.41
N ILE A 82 -11.52 13.20 -0.90
CA ILE A 82 -10.18 12.61 -1.05
C ILE A 82 -9.84 12.44 -2.52
N PHE A 83 -10.74 11.88 -3.34
CA PHE A 83 -10.49 11.74 -4.77
C PHE A 83 -10.39 13.09 -5.49
N ASN A 84 -11.20 14.07 -5.08
CA ASN A 84 -11.19 15.40 -5.67
C ASN A 84 -9.98 16.26 -5.24
N SER A 85 -9.30 15.89 -4.14
CA SER A 85 -8.12 16.59 -3.65
C SER A 85 -6.82 16.25 -4.40
N LEU A 86 -6.86 15.25 -5.27
CA LEU A 86 -5.70 14.85 -6.06
C LEU A 86 -5.41 15.86 -7.16
N ASP A 87 -4.15 16.23 -7.30
CA ASP A 87 -3.68 17.07 -8.39
C ASP A 87 -3.55 16.24 -9.69
N ILE A 88 -3.48 16.93 -10.83
CA ILE A 88 -3.46 16.32 -12.17
C ILE A 88 -2.27 15.39 -12.41
N ASP A 89 -1.16 15.62 -11.69
CA ASP A 89 0.09 14.85 -11.81
C ASP A 89 0.19 13.73 -10.74
N ASN A 90 -0.88 13.53 -9.95
CA ASN A 90 -0.92 12.53 -8.89
C ASN A 90 -1.92 11.43 -9.23
N ASP A 91 -1.48 10.18 -9.10
CA ASP A 91 -2.33 8.99 -9.20
C ASP A 91 -2.51 8.35 -7.81
N MET A 92 -3.68 7.77 -7.60
CA MET A 92 -4.00 7.04 -6.37
C MET A 92 -4.47 5.63 -6.69
N GLN A 93 -3.92 4.64 -5.98
CA GLN A 93 -4.32 3.24 -6.09
C GLN A 93 -4.72 2.70 -4.73
N LEU A 94 -5.94 2.17 -4.62
CA LEU A 94 -6.39 1.42 -3.46
C LEU A 94 -6.23 -0.08 -3.72
N LEU A 95 -5.43 -0.74 -2.88
CA LEU A 95 -5.23 -2.19 -2.88
C LEU A 95 -5.91 -2.81 -1.66
N ILE A 96 -6.82 -3.75 -1.89
CA ILE A 96 -7.48 -4.52 -0.84
C ILE A 96 -6.98 -5.96 -0.93
N LEU A 97 -6.30 -6.42 0.12
CA LEU A 97 -5.78 -7.79 0.23
C LEU A 97 -6.59 -8.57 1.23
N ASN A 98 -7.12 -9.71 0.80
CA ASN A 98 -7.74 -10.67 1.68
C ASN A 98 -6.74 -11.81 1.94
N ARG A 99 -6.11 -11.80 3.12
CA ARG A 99 -5.10 -12.79 3.50
C ARG A 99 -5.68 -13.80 4.47
N ARG A 100 -5.37 -15.06 4.23
CA ARG A 100 -5.68 -16.10 5.22
C ARG A 100 -4.80 -15.89 6.46
N VAL A 101 -5.43 -15.89 7.63
CA VAL A 101 -4.73 -15.84 8.92
C VAL A 101 -4.03 -17.17 9.16
N GLU A 102 -2.73 -17.15 9.36
CA GLU A 102 -1.96 -18.36 9.64
C GLU A 102 -2.23 -18.84 11.08
N SER A 103 -2.16 -20.17 11.27
CA SER A 103 -2.36 -20.80 12.59
C SER A 103 -1.37 -20.29 13.66
N ASN A 104 -0.21 -19.78 13.25
CA ASN A 104 0.78 -19.18 14.15
C ASN A 104 0.28 -17.90 14.84
N SER A 105 -0.69 -17.19 14.25
CA SER A 105 -1.32 -16.01 14.86
C SER A 105 -2.13 -16.36 16.10
N LEU A 106 -2.47 -17.64 16.28
CA LEU A 106 -3.19 -18.15 17.46
C LEU A 106 -2.29 -18.32 18.68
N SER A 107 -0.97 -18.34 18.51
CA SER A 107 -0.03 -18.53 19.62
C SER A 107 -0.18 -17.46 20.71
N SER A 108 -0.53 -16.23 20.33
CA SER A 108 -0.72 -15.11 21.25
C SER A 108 -1.98 -15.19 22.12
N ILE A 109 -2.96 -16.00 21.73
CA ILE A 109 -4.23 -16.17 22.46
C ILE A 109 -4.36 -17.53 23.13
N ARG A 110 -3.41 -18.44 22.92
CA ARG A 110 -3.34 -19.73 23.60
C ARG A 110 -2.63 -19.59 24.94
N TYR A 111 -3.08 -20.36 25.90
CA TYR A 111 -2.40 -20.46 27.19
C TYR A 111 -1.36 -21.58 27.17
N ASP A 112 -0.18 -21.28 27.70
CA ASP A 112 0.84 -22.28 27.95
C ASP A 112 0.47 -23.15 29.17
N LEU A 113 0.86 -24.43 29.15
CA LEU A 113 0.69 -25.32 30.27
C LEU A 113 1.80 -25.07 31.31
N VAL A 114 1.41 -24.75 32.55
CA VAL A 114 2.35 -24.27 33.59
C VAL A 114 2.51 -25.29 34.72
N GLY A 115 1.65 -26.31 34.81
CA GLY A 115 1.74 -27.35 35.86
C GLY A 115 1.21 -26.89 37.22
N ASP A 116 0.31 -25.91 37.27
CA ASP A 116 -0.22 -25.29 38.50
C ASP A 116 -1.56 -25.88 38.95
N GLY A 117 -1.99 -27.03 38.36
CA GLY A 117 -3.25 -27.67 38.63
C GLY A 117 -4.43 -27.16 37.79
N TYR A 118 -4.27 -26.11 36.98
CA TYR A 118 -5.30 -25.55 36.09
C TYR A 118 -5.08 -25.88 34.60
N ASP A 119 -4.14 -26.77 34.31
CA ASP A 119 -3.79 -27.11 32.93
C ASP A 119 -4.92 -27.75 32.13
N ASP A 120 -5.85 -28.42 32.78
CA ASP A 120 -6.99 -29.05 32.11
C ASP A 120 -7.95 -27.96 31.56
N TYR A 121 -8.18 -26.88 32.30
CA TYR A 121 -8.95 -25.74 31.83
C TYR A 121 -8.24 -25.02 30.67
N ARG A 122 -6.88 -24.90 30.72
CA ARG A 122 -6.12 -24.33 29.63
C ARG A 122 -6.17 -25.17 28.36
N LYS A 123 -6.14 -26.52 28.51
CA LYS A 123 -6.30 -27.45 27.38
C LYS A 123 -7.69 -27.33 26.76
N GLU A 124 -8.74 -27.28 27.58
CA GLU A 124 -10.12 -27.13 27.11
C GLU A 124 -10.29 -25.80 26.36
N TYR A 125 -9.79 -24.68 26.91
CA TYR A 125 -9.81 -23.39 26.27
C TYR A 125 -9.06 -23.41 24.92
N ASN A 126 -7.85 -23.97 24.91
CA ASN A 126 -7.04 -24.08 23.69
C ASN A 126 -7.72 -24.97 22.63
N ALA A 127 -8.39 -26.04 23.06
CA ALA A 127 -9.18 -26.91 22.18
C ALA A 127 -10.37 -26.16 21.58
N MET A 128 -11.09 -25.38 22.38
CA MET A 128 -12.21 -24.56 21.92
C MET A 128 -11.75 -23.49 20.88
N ILE A 129 -10.61 -22.83 21.14
CA ILE A 129 -10.03 -21.87 20.20
C ILE A 129 -9.66 -22.56 18.89
N ASN A 130 -9.02 -23.72 18.95
CA ASN A 130 -8.64 -24.49 17.76
C ASN A 130 -9.87 -24.93 16.95
N ASP A 131 -10.91 -25.37 17.63
CA ASP A 131 -12.13 -25.88 17.00
C ASP A 131 -12.87 -24.73 16.27
N ARG A 132 -13.04 -23.60 16.93
CA ARG A 132 -13.61 -22.40 16.31
C ARG A 132 -12.82 -21.96 15.10
N PHE A 133 -11.49 -21.99 15.17
CA PHE A 133 -10.63 -21.56 14.07
C PHE A 133 -10.62 -22.55 12.89
N SER A 134 -10.86 -23.83 13.16
CA SER A 134 -10.97 -24.87 12.13
C SER A 134 -12.34 -24.90 11.45
N GLN A 135 -13.40 -24.52 12.17
CA GLN A 135 -14.78 -24.55 11.68
C GLN A 135 -15.22 -23.25 11.01
N GLU A 136 -14.62 -22.10 11.36
CA GLU A 136 -15.04 -20.81 10.83
C GLU A 136 -14.32 -20.50 9.51
N GLN A 137 -15.11 -20.21 8.48
CA GLN A 137 -14.67 -19.68 7.20
C GLN A 137 -14.05 -18.26 7.33
N ASN A 138 -14.06 -17.66 8.54
CA ASN A 138 -13.58 -16.33 8.87
C ASN A 138 -12.08 -16.27 9.22
N THR A 139 -11.27 -17.14 8.65
CA THR A 139 -9.80 -17.11 8.79
C THR A 139 -9.12 -16.10 7.88
N PHE A 140 -9.85 -15.09 7.42
CA PHE A 140 -9.30 -14.07 6.55
C PHE A 140 -9.20 -12.73 7.24
N LYS A 141 -8.07 -12.06 7.02
CA LYS A 141 -7.83 -10.67 7.42
C LYS A 141 -7.79 -9.81 6.17
N VAL A 142 -8.64 -8.80 6.16
CA VAL A 142 -8.64 -7.78 5.10
C VAL A 142 -7.59 -6.72 5.46
N GLU A 143 -6.69 -6.43 4.55
CA GLU A 143 -5.70 -5.36 4.66
C GLU A 143 -5.91 -4.40 3.50
N LYS A 144 -5.90 -3.09 3.79
CA LYS A 144 -6.11 -2.04 2.82
C LYS A 144 -4.87 -1.17 2.73
N TYR A 145 -4.43 -0.91 1.52
CA TYR A 145 -3.26 -0.08 1.24
C TYR A 145 -3.62 0.97 0.21
N LEU A 146 -3.22 2.20 0.48
CA LEU A 146 -3.35 3.32 -0.43
C LEU A 146 -1.95 3.69 -0.93
N THR A 147 -1.74 3.66 -2.23
CA THR A 147 -0.50 4.10 -2.85
C THR A 147 -0.77 5.39 -3.61
N ILE A 148 0.01 6.42 -3.31
CA ILE A 148 -0.01 7.70 -4.01
C ILE A 148 1.24 7.73 -4.89
N THR A 149 1.06 8.09 -6.15
CA THR A 149 2.14 8.20 -7.14
C THR A 149 2.15 9.61 -7.70
N THR A 150 3.34 10.19 -7.87
CA THR A 150 3.53 11.50 -8.49
C THR A 150 4.54 11.44 -9.61
N GLN A 151 4.44 12.37 -10.58
CA GLN A 151 5.37 12.49 -11.69
C GLN A 151 6.25 13.72 -11.52
N THR A 152 7.54 13.49 -11.31
CA THR A 152 8.59 14.53 -11.24
C THR A 152 9.95 13.91 -11.54
N ASP A 153 10.92 14.71 -11.91
CA ASP A 153 12.30 14.27 -12.18
C ASP A 153 13.22 14.37 -10.95
N GLN A 154 12.73 14.93 -9.82
CA GLN A 154 13.54 15.22 -8.64
C GLN A 154 12.98 14.52 -7.39
N ASP A 155 13.82 13.71 -6.74
CA ASP A 155 13.47 12.91 -5.56
C ASP A 155 12.94 13.77 -4.39
N HIS A 156 13.57 14.94 -4.14
CA HIS A 156 13.15 15.82 -3.04
C HIS A 156 11.80 16.51 -3.31
N GLN A 157 11.51 16.81 -4.57
CA GLN A 157 10.22 17.36 -4.98
C GLN A 157 9.12 16.31 -4.89
N ALA A 158 9.42 15.07 -5.33
CA ALA A 158 8.51 13.94 -5.19
C ALA A 158 8.11 13.72 -3.73
N ARG A 159 9.10 13.70 -2.83
CA ARG A 159 8.86 13.54 -1.39
C ARG A 159 7.91 14.61 -0.86
N ARG A 160 8.20 15.87 -1.14
CA ARG A 160 7.37 16.97 -0.68
C ARG A 160 5.93 16.86 -1.20
N ILE A 161 5.73 16.61 -2.51
CA ILE A 161 4.40 16.47 -3.09
C ILE A 161 3.63 15.32 -2.45
N LEU A 162 4.29 14.15 -2.28
CA LEU A 162 3.66 12.98 -1.67
C LEU A 162 3.32 13.21 -0.20
N ASP A 163 4.19 13.87 0.57
CA ASP A 163 3.97 14.18 1.98
C ASP A 163 2.83 15.21 2.15
N ASP A 164 2.80 16.26 1.32
CA ASP A 164 1.72 17.26 1.32
C ASP A 164 0.37 16.62 0.98
N THR A 165 0.31 15.79 -0.07
CA THR A 165 -0.90 15.06 -0.48
C THR A 165 -1.34 14.07 0.60
N ALA A 166 -0.41 13.32 1.19
CA ALA A 166 -0.69 12.37 2.26
C ALA A 166 -1.26 13.06 3.49
N SER A 167 -0.74 14.23 3.87
CA SER A 167 -1.23 14.99 5.02
C SER A 167 -2.68 15.43 4.86
N VAL A 168 -3.07 15.84 3.65
CA VAL A 168 -4.47 16.18 3.34
C VAL A 168 -5.38 14.96 3.48
N ILE A 169 -4.97 13.84 2.90
CA ILE A 169 -5.73 12.57 2.93
C ILE A 169 -5.81 12.04 4.37
N GLU A 170 -4.73 12.09 5.14
CA GLU A 170 -4.68 11.68 6.54
C GLU A 170 -5.67 12.49 7.40
N SER A 171 -5.70 13.81 7.20
CA SER A 171 -6.65 14.67 7.91
C SER A 171 -8.10 14.28 7.67
N GLN A 172 -8.45 13.95 6.43
CA GLN A 172 -9.80 13.53 6.05
C GLN A 172 -10.15 12.15 6.62
N TYR A 173 -9.26 11.15 6.52
CA TYR A 173 -9.47 9.83 7.12
C TYR A 173 -9.53 9.88 8.65
N SER A 174 -8.73 10.72 9.28
CA SER A 174 -8.76 10.93 10.75
C SER A 174 -10.11 11.45 11.22
N GLY A 175 -10.75 12.32 10.44
CA GLY A 175 -12.11 12.81 10.70
C GLY A 175 -13.15 11.67 10.75
N LEU A 176 -12.94 10.60 10.01
CA LEU A 176 -13.76 9.38 10.00
C LEU A 176 -13.31 8.31 11.02
N GLY A 177 -12.30 8.59 11.84
CA GLY A 177 -11.71 7.62 12.77
C GLY A 177 -10.92 6.49 12.08
N ILE A 178 -10.57 6.63 10.81
CA ILE A 178 -9.78 5.66 10.05
C ILE A 178 -8.31 5.95 10.26
N SER A 179 -7.54 4.94 10.70
CA SER A 179 -6.10 5.08 10.84
C SER A 179 -5.42 5.10 9.47
N PHE A 180 -4.47 6.01 9.32
CA PHE A 180 -3.64 6.18 8.13
C PHE A 180 -2.17 6.10 8.56
N LYS A 181 -1.43 5.11 8.10
CA LYS A 181 -0.05 4.89 8.51
C LYS A 181 0.85 4.70 7.31
N GLU A 182 1.89 5.50 7.24
CA GLU A 182 2.95 5.33 6.25
C GLU A 182 3.64 3.98 6.42
N LEU A 183 3.97 3.32 5.30
CA LEU A 183 4.78 2.13 5.28
C LEU A 183 6.24 2.55 5.04
N GLU A 184 7.08 2.23 6.02
CA GLU A 184 8.52 2.45 5.92
C GLU A 184 9.17 1.38 5.03
N GLY A 185 10.27 1.73 4.38
CA GLY A 185 11.13 0.79 3.68
C GLY A 185 11.90 -0.11 4.67
N LEU A 186 12.43 -1.22 4.18
CA LEU A 186 13.26 -2.16 4.96
C LEU A 186 14.66 -1.60 5.19
#